data_60dcddc48703e357ec27bbbf216588a7
#
_entry.id   60dcddc48703e357ec27bbbf216588a7
#
_cell.length_a   1.000
_cell.length_b   1.000
_cell.length_c   1.000
_cell.angle_alpha   90.00
_cell.angle_beta   90.00
_cell.angle_gamma   90.00
#
_symmetry.space_group_name_H-M   'P 1'
#
loop_
_entity.id
_entity.type
_entity.pdbx_description
1 polymer ?
#
loop_
_entity_poly.entity_id
_entity_poly.type
_entity_poly.pdbx_seq_one_letter_code
_entity_poly.pdbx_strand_id
1 'polypeptide(L)'
;MTDLLDPDVLAQAAELVAEPGVWVQGTYDDDDGHVCAHGAVLRQHCTPGDQYLWQAVMRHKGLSEEWNDKPGRTAVEVADRLNAIPAETTVVDMVGAFGPNWMSVRGLVRRVAVLTAAEVDQLGAAWDAAGDAAGDAARAAAWDAAWVAAWVAAGDAAWVAAGD
;
A
#
# COMPACT_ATOMS: atom_id res chain seq x y z
N MET A 1 20.95 -10.35 -14.39
CA MET A 1 20.21 -10.23 -13.11
C MET A 1 19.09 -9.26 -13.37
N THR A 2 17.84 -9.69 -13.23
CA THR A 2 16.70 -8.78 -13.36
C THR A 2 16.68 -7.97 -12.08
N ASP A 3 16.97 -6.67 -12.16
CA ASP A 3 16.89 -5.79 -11.01
C ASP A 3 15.45 -5.84 -10.48
N LEU A 4 15.27 -6.37 -9.27
CA LEU A 4 13.96 -6.53 -8.65
C LEU A 4 13.35 -5.15 -8.39
N LEU A 5 14.11 -4.28 -7.73
CA LEU A 5 13.82 -2.87 -7.46
C LEU A 5 15.14 -2.10 -7.60
N ASP A 6 15.05 -0.78 -7.74
CA ASP A 6 16.21 0.10 -7.78
C ASP A 6 16.93 0.13 -6.42
N PRO A 7 18.14 -0.42 -6.29
CA PRO A 7 18.86 -0.46 -5.02
C PRO A 7 19.30 0.93 -4.55
N ASP A 8 19.46 1.90 -5.46
CA ASP A 8 19.92 3.25 -5.14
C ASP A 8 18.94 3.97 -4.20
N VAL A 9 17.66 3.60 -4.22
CA VAL A 9 16.64 4.10 -3.28
C VAL A 9 17.06 3.86 -1.82
N LEU A 10 17.49 2.64 -1.50
CA LEU A 10 17.90 2.30 -0.13
C LEU A 10 19.31 2.82 0.20
N ALA A 11 20.21 2.87 -0.77
CA ALA A 11 21.55 3.44 -0.59
C ALA A 11 21.46 4.94 -0.23
N GLN A 12 20.69 5.71 -0.98
CA GLN A 12 20.50 7.15 -0.69
C GLN A 12 19.72 7.40 0.62
N ALA A 13 18.75 6.53 0.94
CA ALA A 13 18.08 6.60 2.24
C ALA A 13 19.04 6.31 3.41
N ALA A 14 19.97 5.38 3.24
CA ALA A 14 21.01 5.09 4.22
C ALA A 14 21.97 6.27 4.43
N GLU A 15 22.39 6.93 3.35
CA GLU A 15 23.20 8.14 3.40
C GLU A 15 22.48 9.25 4.19
N LEU A 16 21.20 9.49 3.90
CA LEU A 16 20.39 10.49 4.60
C LEU A 16 20.26 10.19 6.09
N VAL A 17 19.97 8.93 6.46
CA VAL A 17 19.86 8.50 7.86
C VAL A 17 21.21 8.65 8.60
N ALA A 18 22.33 8.44 7.90
CA ALA A 18 23.66 8.54 8.50
C ALA A 18 24.11 10.00 8.77
N GLU A 19 23.44 10.99 8.20
CA GLU A 19 23.74 12.40 8.46
C GLU A 19 23.50 12.73 9.93
N PRO A 20 24.44 13.43 10.60
CA PRO A 20 24.30 13.77 12.01
C PRO A 20 23.04 14.58 12.33
N GLY A 21 22.21 14.07 13.22
CA GLY A 21 20.99 14.74 13.67
C GLY A 21 19.78 14.60 12.77
N VAL A 22 19.88 13.90 11.62
CA VAL A 22 18.76 13.73 10.68
C VAL A 22 17.85 12.57 11.09
N TRP A 23 18.40 11.46 11.57
CA TRP A 23 17.60 10.31 11.94
C TRP A 23 16.89 10.50 13.30
N VAL A 24 15.59 10.15 13.32
CA VAL A 24 14.75 10.17 14.52
C VAL A 24 13.89 8.91 14.64
N GLN A 25 13.30 8.71 15.80
CA GLN A 25 12.33 7.65 16.10
C GLN A 25 10.93 8.26 16.27
N GLY A 26 9.89 7.46 16.00
CA GLY A 26 8.49 7.79 16.27
C GLY A 26 7.80 8.72 15.28
N THR A 27 8.49 9.19 14.23
CA THR A 27 7.88 9.98 13.16
C THR A 27 8.47 9.61 11.81
N TYR A 28 7.66 9.69 10.75
CA TYR A 28 8.16 9.45 9.39
C TYR A 28 9.08 10.57 8.93
N ASP A 29 8.63 11.79 9.13
CA ASP A 29 9.39 12.99 8.87
C ASP A 29 8.77 14.14 9.69
N ASP A 30 9.51 15.21 9.91
CA ASP A 30 9.05 16.40 10.60
C ASP A 30 9.45 17.69 9.87
N ASP A 31 8.93 18.82 10.36
CA ASP A 31 9.17 20.15 9.77
C ASP A 31 10.65 20.59 9.87
N ASP A 32 11.42 19.99 10.78
CA ASP A 32 12.85 20.26 10.99
C ASP A 32 13.75 19.44 10.06
N GLY A 33 13.16 18.54 9.27
CA GLY A 33 13.86 17.73 8.30
C GLY A 33 14.35 16.38 8.79
N HIS A 34 14.02 16.01 10.04
CA HIS A 34 14.36 14.69 10.55
C HIS A 34 13.50 13.60 9.92
N VAL A 35 14.05 12.39 9.83
CA VAL A 35 13.35 11.23 9.22
C VAL A 35 13.63 9.93 9.99
N CYS A 36 12.65 9.03 10.02
CA CYS A 36 12.93 7.62 10.34
C CYS A 36 13.39 6.85 9.08
N ALA A 37 13.71 5.57 9.22
CA ALA A 37 14.12 4.73 8.09
C ALA A 37 13.10 4.74 6.93
N HIS A 38 11.81 4.65 7.24
CA HIS A 38 10.74 4.67 6.24
C HIS A 38 10.55 6.06 5.60
N GLY A 39 10.66 7.14 6.37
CA GLY A 39 10.64 8.51 5.88
C GLY A 39 11.81 8.80 4.95
N ALA A 40 13.01 8.35 5.32
CA ALA A 40 14.19 8.49 4.46
C ALA A 40 14.00 7.83 3.10
N VAL A 41 13.40 6.64 3.05
CA VAL A 41 13.09 5.92 1.79
C VAL A 41 12.05 6.67 0.96
N LEU A 42 11.02 7.26 1.58
CA LEU A 42 9.98 8.02 0.87
C LEU A 42 10.52 9.31 0.21
N ARG A 43 11.58 9.89 0.77
CA ARG A 43 12.23 11.07 0.18
C ARG A 43 13.05 10.77 -1.08
N GLN A 44 13.29 9.50 -1.40
CA GLN A 44 14.10 9.13 -2.56
C GLN A 44 13.25 9.06 -3.84
N HIS A 45 13.80 9.57 -4.94
CA HIS A 45 13.09 9.69 -6.22
C HIS A 45 13.89 9.12 -7.41
N CYS A 46 14.87 8.24 -7.16
CA CYS A 46 15.75 7.70 -8.19
C CYS A 46 14.97 6.97 -9.29
N THR A 47 14.09 6.03 -8.88
CA THR A 47 13.13 5.40 -9.78
C THR A 47 11.73 5.62 -9.23
N PRO A 48 10.87 6.40 -9.91
CA PRO A 48 9.54 6.71 -9.41
C PRO A 48 8.72 5.47 -9.06
N GLY A 49 8.23 5.42 -7.84
CA GLY A 49 7.42 4.32 -7.31
C GLY A 49 8.22 3.28 -6.51
N ASP A 50 9.52 3.11 -6.74
CA ASP A 50 10.32 2.09 -6.04
C ASP A 50 10.44 2.37 -4.53
N GLN A 51 10.38 3.62 -4.09
CA GLN A 51 10.34 3.98 -2.67
C GLN A 51 9.14 3.34 -1.93
N TYR A 52 7.97 3.25 -2.56
CA TYR A 52 6.79 2.61 -1.98
C TYR A 52 6.93 1.07 -1.96
N LEU A 53 7.53 0.52 -3.02
CA LEU A 53 7.77 -0.92 -3.12
C LEU A 53 8.82 -1.35 -2.09
N TRP A 54 9.90 -0.58 -1.91
CA TRP A 54 10.90 -0.85 -0.88
C TRP A 54 10.31 -0.82 0.53
N GLN A 55 9.39 0.08 0.84
CA GLN A 55 8.73 0.07 2.15
C GLN A 55 8.02 -1.25 2.46
N ALA A 56 7.33 -1.83 1.48
CA ALA A 56 6.66 -3.11 1.67
C ALA A 56 7.67 -4.26 1.85
N VAL A 57 8.77 -4.26 1.07
CA VAL A 57 9.85 -5.24 1.22
C VAL A 57 10.55 -5.08 2.58
N MET A 58 10.83 -3.85 3.02
CA MET A 58 11.43 -3.57 4.33
C MET A 58 10.59 -4.17 5.46
N ARG A 59 9.28 -3.93 5.47
CA ARG A 59 8.36 -4.52 6.46
C ARG A 59 8.37 -6.05 6.40
N HIS A 60 8.31 -6.63 5.20
CA HIS A 60 8.40 -8.07 5.00
C HIS A 60 9.69 -8.66 5.56
N LYS A 61 10.81 -7.94 5.45
CA LYS A 61 12.13 -8.33 5.99
C LYS A 61 12.34 -7.91 7.45
N GLY A 62 11.28 -7.49 8.15
CA GLY A 62 11.30 -7.17 9.58
C GLY A 62 11.88 -5.80 9.92
N LEU A 63 12.15 -4.92 8.95
CA LEU A 63 12.47 -3.53 9.20
C LEU A 63 11.16 -2.74 9.20
N SER A 64 10.37 -2.92 10.27
CA SER A 64 9.12 -2.19 10.52
C SER A 64 9.39 -0.88 11.26
N GLU A 65 8.35 -0.08 11.43
CA GLU A 65 8.38 1.11 12.27
C GLU A 65 8.78 0.76 13.71
N GLU A 66 8.23 -0.33 14.27
CA GLU A 66 8.56 -0.81 15.63
C GLU A 66 10.05 -1.22 15.74
N TRP A 67 10.62 -1.79 14.66
CA TRP A 67 12.04 -2.10 14.62
C TRP A 67 12.89 -0.81 14.65
N ASN A 68 12.50 0.21 13.87
CA ASN A 68 13.17 1.52 13.86
C ASN A 68 13.10 2.21 15.23
N ASP A 69 11.94 2.13 15.88
CA ASP A 69 11.64 2.87 17.10
C ASP A 69 12.07 2.12 18.39
N LYS A 70 12.73 0.98 18.24
CA LYS A 70 13.21 0.20 19.38
C LYS A 70 14.22 1.01 20.18
N PRO A 71 14.04 1.17 21.51
CA PRO A 71 14.97 1.89 22.37
C PRO A 71 16.42 1.40 22.23
N GLY A 72 17.36 2.33 22.10
CA GLY A 72 18.78 2.05 21.92
C GLY A 72 19.22 1.80 20.47
N ARG A 73 18.32 1.87 19.50
CA ARG A 73 18.65 1.86 18.07
C ARG A 73 19.47 3.10 17.73
N THR A 74 20.42 2.98 16.81
CA THR A 74 21.27 4.08 16.35
C THR A 74 21.08 4.32 14.85
N ALA A 75 21.35 5.55 14.39
CA ALA A 75 21.35 5.90 12.96
C ALA A 75 22.27 4.98 12.14
N VAL A 76 23.44 4.62 12.68
CA VAL A 76 24.39 3.73 12.02
C VAL A 76 23.79 2.33 11.78
N GLU A 77 23.16 1.74 12.81
CA GLU A 77 22.48 0.43 12.64
C GLU A 77 21.36 0.48 11.59
N VAL A 78 20.63 1.60 11.52
CA VAL A 78 19.57 1.79 10.53
C VAL A 78 20.15 1.92 9.13
N ALA A 79 21.19 2.73 8.96
CA ALA A 79 21.88 2.89 7.68
C ALA A 79 22.51 1.59 7.20
N ASP A 80 23.18 0.84 8.07
CA ASP A 80 23.77 -0.47 7.75
C ASP A 80 22.68 -1.46 7.29
N ARG A 81 21.53 -1.46 7.96
CA ARG A 81 20.41 -2.33 7.60
C ARG A 81 19.80 -1.95 6.25
N LEU A 82 19.61 -0.67 5.96
CA LEU A 82 19.13 -0.20 4.66
C LEU A 82 20.07 -0.63 3.54
N ASN A 83 21.38 -0.50 3.71
CA ASN A 83 22.38 -0.92 2.73
C ASN A 83 22.41 -2.45 2.51
N ALA A 84 22.12 -3.26 3.52
CA ALA A 84 22.15 -4.71 3.42
C ALA A 84 20.92 -5.29 2.67
N ILE A 85 19.73 -4.69 2.83
CA ILE A 85 18.47 -5.21 2.30
C ILE A 85 18.50 -5.50 0.79
N PRO A 86 19.01 -4.63 -0.11
CA PRO A 86 18.99 -4.90 -1.54
C PRO A 86 19.72 -6.18 -1.93
N ALA A 87 20.88 -6.44 -1.34
CA ALA A 87 21.68 -7.64 -1.61
C ALA A 87 21.00 -8.93 -1.09
N GLU A 88 20.20 -8.82 -0.03
CA GLU A 88 19.47 -9.92 0.59
C GLU A 88 18.09 -10.17 -0.04
N THR A 89 17.60 -9.26 -0.90
CA THR A 89 16.25 -9.35 -1.45
C THR A 89 16.19 -10.28 -2.64
N THR A 90 15.26 -11.20 -2.62
CA THR A 90 15.06 -12.24 -3.63
C THR A 90 13.66 -12.16 -4.25
N VAL A 91 13.42 -12.94 -5.30
CA VAL A 91 12.06 -13.11 -5.87
C VAL A 91 11.07 -13.66 -4.81
N VAL A 92 11.55 -14.49 -3.88
CA VAL A 92 10.71 -15.03 -2.81
C VAL A 92 10.23 -13.92 -1.88
N ASP A 93 11.09 -12.94 -1.56
CA ASP A 93 10.72 -11.78 -0.76
C ASP A 93 9.70 -10.90 -1.51
N MET A 94 9.87 -10.71 -2.82
CA MET A 94 8.90 -9.99 -3.65
C MET A 94 7.53 -10.69 -3.67
N VAL A 95 7.51 -12.02 -3.79
CA VAL A 95 6.27 -12.80 -3.69
C VAL A 95 5.68 -12.71 -2.29
N GLY A 96 6.50 -12.72 -1.24
CA GLY A 96 6.05 -12.56 0.13
C GLY A 96 5.42 -11.19 0.42
N ALA A 97 6.03 -10.12 -0.10
CA ALA A 97 5.56 -8.74 0.10
C ALA A 97 4.32 -8.39 -0.76
N PHE A 98 4.21 -8.90 -2.00
CA PHE A 98 3.23 -8.44 -3.00
C PHE A 98 2.36 -9.55 -3.60
N GLY A 99 2.59 -10.82 -3.23
CA GLY A 99 1.92 -11.97 -3.82
C GLY A 99 2.52 -12.40 -5.18
N PRO A 100 1.95 -13.46 -5.79
CA PRO A 100 2.50 -14.08 -7.01
C PRO A 100 2.52 -13.14 -8.23
N ASN A 101 1.71 -12.10 -8.23
CA ASN A 101 1.62 -11.12 -9.31
C ASN A 101 2.50 -9.88 -9.09
N TRP A 102 3.54 -9.97 -8.27
CA TRP A 102 4.40 -8.86 -7.86
C TRP A 102 4.95 -8.02 -9.03
N MET A 103 5.24 -8.63 -10.18
CA MET A 103 5.71 -7.88 -11.36
C MET A 103 4.65 -6.91 -11.90
N SER A 104 3.37 -7.32 -11.89
CA SER A 104 2.24 -6.46 -12.28
C SER A 104 2.03 -5.34 -11.27
N VAL A 105 2.14 -5.65 -9.96
CA VAL A 105 2.07 -4.66 -8.88
C VAL A 105 3.18 -3.62 -9.05
N ARG A 106 4.43 -4.06 -9.27
CA ARG A 106 5.57 -3.16 -9.53
C ARG A 106 5.30 -2.24 -10.73
N GLY A 107 4.85 -2.82 -11.86
CA GLY A 107 4.54 -2.05 -13.07
C GLY A 107 3.46 -1.00 -12.81
N LEU A 108 2.42 -1.36 -12.07
CA LEU A 108 1.34 -0.43 -11.70
C LEU A 108 1.84 0.70 -10.78
N VAL A 109 2.58 0.39 -9.72
CA VAL A 109 3.10 1.39 -8.78
C VAL A 109 4.01 2.39 -9.49
N ARG A 110 4.94 1.91 -10.34
CA ARG A 110 5.80 2.78 -11.15
C ARG A 110 5.00 3.66 -12.12
N ARG A 111 3.93 3.12 -12.71
CA ARG A 111 3.06 3.92 -13.59
C ARG A 111 2.30 4.99 -12.82
N VAL A 112 1.74 4.66 -11.66
CA VAL A 112 1.00 5.61 -10.82
C VAL A 112 1.91 6.75 -10.34
N ALA A 113 3.16 6.45 -10.01
CA ALA A 113 4.12 7.44 -9.52
C ALA A 113 4.50 8.52 -10.56
N VAL A 114 4.22 8.29 -11.84
CA VAL A 114 4.51 9.25 -12.93
C VAL A 114 3.25 9.79 -13.61
N LEU A 115 2.08 9.59 -13.04
CA LEU A 115 0.83 10.13 -13.58
C LEU A 115 0.85 11.66 -13.52
N THR A 116 0.35 12.28 -14.56
CA THR A 116 0.06 13.71 -14.58
C THR A 116 -1.19 14.03 -13.74
N ALA A 117 -1.33 15.28 -13.32
CA ALA A 117 -2.52 15.73 -12.59
C ALA A 117 -3.82 15.41 -13.37
N ALA A 118 -3.82 15.61 -14.69
CA ALA A 118 -4.99 15.29 -15.52
C ALA A 118 -5.33 13.78 -15.56
N GLU A 119 -4.31 12.89 -15.56
CA GLU A 119 -4.53 11.45 -15.48
C GLU A 119 -5.03 11.04 -14.08
N VAL A 120 -4.55 11.69 -13.01
CA VAL A 120 -5.06 11.48 -11.65
C VAL A 120 -6.52 11.88 -11.54
N ASP A 121 -6.91 13.06 -12.08
CA ASP A 121 -8.29 13.52 -12.10
C ASP A 121 -9.21 12.57 -12.89
N GLN A 122 -8.74 12.05 -14.04
CA GLN A 122 -9.49 11.06 -14.83
C GLN A 122 -9.69 9.74 -14.07
N LEU A 123 -8.66 9.26 -13.37
CA LEU A 123 -8.76 8.05 -12.54
C LEU A 123 -9.71 8.25 -11.36
N GLY A 124 -9.67 9.42 -10.72
CA GLY A 124 -10.60 9.80 -9.64
C GLY A 124 -12.05 9.77 -10.13
N ALA A 125 -12.34 10.45 -11.25
CA ALA A 125 -13.67 10.47 -11.84
C ALA A 125 -14.16 9.07 -12.26
N ALA A 126 -13.27 8.23 -12.80
CA ALA A 126 -13.61 6.85 -13.17
C ALA A 126 -13.89 5.98 -11.92
N TRP A 127 -13.15 6.20 -10.84
CA TRP A 127 -13.36 5.52 -9.55
C TRP A 127 -14.71 5.88 -8.94
N ASP A 128 -15.04 7.17 -8.91
CA ASP A 128 -16.32 7.67 -8.39
C ASP A 128 -17.49 7.11 -9.20
N ALA A 129 -17.41 7.15 -10.54
CA ALA A 129 -18.43 6.58 -11.42
C ALA A 129 -18.61 5.07 -11.21
N ALA A 130 -17.52 4.32 -11.01
CA ALA A 130 -17.59 2.88 -10.72
C ALA A 130 -18.21 2.62 -9.33
N GLY A 131 -17.90 3.44 -8.33
CA GLY A 131 -18.49 3.39 -6.99
C GLY A 131 -19.98 3.63 -7.02
N ASP A 132 -20.42 4.65 -7.74
CA ASP A 132 -21.83 4.97 -7.92
C ASP A 132 -22.59 3.84 -8.63
N ALA A 133 -22.05 3.32 -9.73
CA ALA A 133 -22.64 2.21 -10.47
C ALA A 133 -22.77 0.93 -9.62
N ALA A 134 -21.73 0.62 -8.81
CA ALA A 134 -21.77 -0.52 -7.90
C ALA A 134 -22.81 -0.32 -6.78
N GLY A 135 -22.92 0.91 -6.25
CA GLY A 135 -23.91 1.28 -5.25
C GLY A 135 -25.34 1.17 -5.79
N ASP A 136 -25.59 1.62 -7.02
CA ASP A 136 -26.88 1.51 -7.68
C ASP A 136 -27.27 0.06 -7.95
N ALA A 137 -26.34 -0.76 -8.44
CA ALA A 137 -26.56 -2.18 -8.65
C ALA A 137 -26.89 -2.93 -7.34
N ALA A 138 -26.18 -2.61 -6.25
CA ALA A 138 -26.43 -3.21 -4.94
C ALA A 138 -27.82 -2.81 -4.39
N ARG A 139 -28.22 -1.53 -4.55
CA ARG A 139 -29.56 -1.07 -4.16
C ARG A 139 -30.67 -1.73 -4.95
N ALA A 140 -30.51 -1.87 -6.26
CA ALA A 140 -31.47 -2.57 -7.12
C ALA A 140 -31.63 -4.04 -6.71
N ALA A 141 -30.52 -4.76 -6.51
CA ALA A 141 -30.55 -6.16 -6.07
C ALA A 141 -31.21 -6.33 -4.69
N ALA A 142 -30.93 -5.43 -3.74
CA ALA A 142 -31.56 -5.45 -2.43
C ALA A 142 -33.06 -5.19 -2.49
N TRP A 143 -33.48 -4.28 -3.35
CA TRP A 143 -34.91 -3.99 -3.59
C TRP A 143 -35.65 -5.18 -4.16
N ASP A 144 -35.07 -5.82 -5.20
CA ASP A 144 -35.65 -7.01 -5.83
C ASP A 144 -35.77 -8.16 -4.84
N ALA A 145 -34.74 -8.40 -4.03
CA ALA A 145 -34.77 -9.42 -2.99
C ALA A 145 -35.84 -9.16 -1.91
N ALA A 146 -35.98 -7.90 -1.47
CA ALA A 146 -37.02 -7.51 -0.49
C ALA A 146 -38.40 -7.67 -1.08
N TRP A 147 -38.63 -7.31 -2.34
CA TRP A 147 -39.90 -7.50 -3.03
C TRP A 147 -40.30 -8.97 -3.13
N VAL A 148 -39.37 -9.84 -3.54
CA VAL A 148 -39.60 -11.31 -3.62
C VAL A 148 -39.95 -11.87 -2.24
N ALA A 149 -39.22 -11.49 -1.19
CA ALA A 149 -39.46 -11.94 0.17
C ALA A 149 -40.85 -11.50 0.68
N ALA A 150 -41.26 -10.25 0.41
CA ALA A 150 -42.55 -9.73 0.79
C ALA A 150 -43.69 -10.48 0.05
N TRP A 151 -43.48 -10.82 -1.23
CA TRP A 151 -44.49 -11.54 -2.02
C TRP A 151 -44.71 -12.97 -1.52
N VAL A 152 -43.60 -13.69 -1.19
CA VAL A 152 -43.65 -15.02 -0.60
C VAL A 152 -44.38 -14.98 0.76
N ALA A 153 -43.99 -14.06 1.64
CA ALA A 153 -44.63 -13.93 2.95
C ALA A 153 -46.13 -13.60 2.88
N ALA A 154 -46.55 -12.75 1.94
CA ALA A 154 -47.96 -12.46 1.70
C ALA A 154 -48.74 -13.66 1.15
N GLY A 155 -48.13 -14.43 0.25
CA GLY A 155 -48.71 -15.66 -0.28
C GLY A 155 -48.94 -16.72 0.81
N ASP A 156 -47.94 -16.96 1.64
CA ASP A 156 -48.02 -17.91 2.76
C ASP A 156 -49.10 -17.49 3.77
N ALA A 157 -49.16 -16.21 4.11
CA ALA A 157 -50.21 -15.68 5.03
C ALA A 157 -51.63 -15.85 4.44
N ALA A 158 -51.81 -15.62 3.17
CA ALA A 158 -53.11 -15.79 2.50
C ALA A 158 -53.52 -17.27 2.45
N TRP A 159 -52.56 -18.18 2.27
CA TRP A 159 -52.80 -19.64 2.26
C TRP A 159 -53.24 -20.16 3.61
N VAL A 160 -52.57 -19.71 4.69
CA VAL A 160 -52.94 -20.05 6.08
C VAL A 160 -54.36 -19.54 6.41
N ALA A 161 -54.69 -18.30 6.01
CA ALA A 161 -56.02 -17.70 6.27
C ALA A 161 -57.17 -18.35 5.48
N ALA A 162 -56.87 -19.01 4.35
CA ALA A 162 -57.90 -19.67 3.53
C ALA A 162 -58.13 -21.16 3.90
N GLY A 163 -57.28 -21.73 4.77
CA GLY A 163 -57.36 -23.13 5.21
C GLY A 163 -58.14 -23.37 6.52
N ASP A 164 -58.51 -22.29 7.22
CA ASP A 164 -59.39 -22.30 8.40
C ASP A 164 -60.87 -22.07 7.98
#